data_033de460ece1a221198142c8c31ddb4f
#
_entry.id   033de460ece1a221198142c8c31ddb4f
#
_cell.length_a   1.000
_cell.length_b   1.000
_cell.length_c   1.000
_cell.angle_alpha   90.00
_cell.angle_beta   90.00
_cell.angle_gamma   90.00
#
_symmetry.space_group_name_H-M   'P 1'
#
loop_
_entity.id
_entity.type
_entity.pdbx_description
1 polymer ?
#
loop_
_entity_poly.entity_id
_entity_poly.type
_entity_poly.pdbx_seq_one_letter_code
_entity_poly.pdbx_strand_id
1 'polypeptide(L)'
;YESSPQTDDEIGLPYIHGVEPREKALFRPLQNFEGGTLLVGTTQAGKGVALATLLTQAIKRGDVVVFIDPKNSRRLKRVVQRACEDYRQPDTFLEFHPAFPEVGVRLDFTFNWQKPTEIASRLQSIMPADKDGTFSAFGWDAVNVVVQGLVSLEDRPNLVKLIKYVAGGVEPVLEASLTHFFDRILPRGWRDSVEMRKLLQEASRGQLRRPSEVTSTQLIAYVTYYEQQVPQNQHERVIDDQIRVFRHNREHYQKITANLLPILSMLTSGDLGKSLSPDPFDLEDTRPIMNFEKIERGRHVLYMCLDSLPDPSVASAIGALALADLAARAGMRYNLGGYRRIALFVDEVANVINQPLIEILNKGAEGGIYTTCAMQTLADLAKR
;
A
#
# COMPACT_ATOMS: atom_id res chain seq x y z
N TYR A 1 5.33 -5.94 42.23
CA TYR A 1 4.04 -6.56 42.52
C TYR A 1 4.28 -7.65 43.54
N GLU A 2 4.02 -7.37 44.80
CA GLU A 2 3.84 -8.43 45.78
C GLU A 2 2.50 -9.07 45.45
N SER A 3 2.50 -10.27 44.86
CA SER A 3 1.31 -11.04 44.62
C SER A 3 0.73 -11.43 45.99
N SER A 4 -0.45 -11.00 46.28
CA SER A 4 -1.25 -11.60 47.38
C SER A 4 -1.23 -13.12 47.20
N PRO A 5 -1.08 -13.89 48.26
CA PRO A 5 -1.11 -15.35 48.20
C PRO A 5 -2.48 -15.76 47.59
N GLN A 6 -2.45 -16.24 46.38
CA GLN A 6 -3.61 -16.78 45.70
C GLN A 6 -3.88 -18.17 46.29
N THR A 7 -5.14 -18.48 46.49
CA THR A 7 -5.54 -19.82 46.91
C THR A 7 -5.39 -20.80 45.75
N ASP A 8 -5.18 -22.09 46.04
CA ASP A 8 -5.05 -23.13 44.98
C ASP A 8 -6.29 -23.17 44.06
N ASP A 9 -7.47 -22.79 44.57
CA ASP A 9 -8.71 -22.70 43.80
C ASP A 9 -8.72 -21.56 42.81
N GLU A 10 -7.99 -20.46 43.07
CA GLU A 10 -7.88 -19.30 42.17
C GLU A 10 -6.83 -19.48 41.06
N ILE A 11 -5.80 -20.30 41.32
CA ILE A 11 -4.69 -20.54 40.39
C ILE A 11 -5.05 -21.64 39.39
N GLY A 12 -5.87 -22.59 39.79
CA GLY A 12 -6.12 -23.81 39.06
C GLY A 12 -4.95 -24.81 39.19
N LEU A 13 -5.06 -25.95 38.53
CA LEU A 13 -4.04 -27.00 38.61
C LEU A 13 -2.97 -26.74 37.51
N PRO A 14 -1.69 -26.55 37.87
CA PRO A 14 -0.63 -26.23 36.90
C PRO A 14 -0.51 -27.23 35.75
N TYR A 15 -0.74 -28.50 35.99
CA TYR A 15 -0.68 -29.53 34.96
C TYR A 15 -1.84 -29.47 33.97
N ILE A 16 -2.97 -28.84 34.32
CA ILE A 16 -4.12 -28.63 33.44
C ILE A 16 -3.94 -27.32 32.63
N HIS A 17 -3.53 -26.26 33.31
CA HIS A 17 -3.46 -24.91 32.75
C HIS A 17 -2.06 -24.54 32.23
N GLY A 18 -1.02 -25.31 32.58
CA GLY A 18 0.37 -24.99 32.24
C GLY A 18 0.88 -23.72 32.91
N VAL A 19 0.23 -23.28 33.99
CA VAL A 19 0.57 -22.06 34.71
C VAL A 19 1.40 -22.39 35.95
N GLU A 20 2.57 -21.78 36.06
CA GLU A 20 3.39 -21.87 37.26
C GLU A 20 2.81 -21.00 38.37
N PRO A 21 2.67 -21.51 39.62
CA PRO A 21 2.14 -20.74 40.77
C PRO A 21 3.02 -19.54 41.16
N ARG A 22 4.24 -19.52 40.73
CA ARG A 22 5.19 -18.41 40.99
C ARG A 22 5.68 -17.86 39.66
N GLU A 23 5.49 -16.56 39.45
CA GLU A 23 6.05 -15.87 38.32
C GLU A 23 7.56 -15.89 38.36
N LYS A 24 8.19 -16.26 37.23
CA LYS A 24 9.64 -16.19 37.05
C LYS A 24 9.95 -15.22 35.92
N ALA A 25 10.90 -14.32 36.17
CA ALA A 25 11.39 -13.46 35.09
C ALA A 25 12.10 -14.33 34.05
N LEU A 26 11.61 -14.26 32.82
CA LEU A 26 12.19 -14.98 31.68
C LEU A 26 12.91 -13.99 30.76
N PHE A 27 14.22 -14.09 30.73
CA PHE A 27 15.05 -13.28 29.83
C PHE A 27 15.35 -14.05 28.56
N ARG A 28 15.17 -13.40 27.42
CA ARG A 28 15.52 -13.92 26.11
C ARG A 28 16.43 -12.92 25.39
N PRO A 29 17.53 -13.35 24.78
CA PRO A 29 18.35 -12.50 23.94
C PRO A 29 17.53 -11.87 22.81
N LEU A 30 17.82 -10.64 22.47
CA LEU A 30 17.10 -9.92 21.40
C LEU A 30 17.19 -10.66 20.06
N GLN A 31 18.31 -11.33 19.79
CA GLN A 31 18.53 -12.15 18.59
C GLN A 31 17.47 -13.24 18.39
N ASN A 32 16.86 -13.76 19.48
CA ASN A 32 15.78 -14.76 19.36
C ASN A 32 14.50 -14.20 18.71
N PHE A 33 14.39 -12.87 18.57
CA PHE A 33 13.25 -12.19 17.94
C PHE A 33 13.59 -11.64 16.54
N GLU A 34 14.78 -11.94 16.03
CA GLU A 34 15.22 -11.42 14.71
C GLU A 34 14.78 -12.30 13.53
N GLY A 35 14.40 -13.55 13.78
CA GLY A 35 13.91 -14.48 12.76
C GLY A 35 12.39 -14.50 12.55
N GLY A 36 11.66 -13.57 13.16
CA GLY A 36 10.20 -13.60 13.21
C GLY A 36 9.66 -14.34 14.44
N THR A 37 8.57 -13.85 15.00
CA THR A 37 7.91 -14.40 16.18
C THR A 37 6.44 -14.66 15.88
N LEU A 38 5.94 -15.84 16.22
CA LEU A 38 4.54 -16.19 16.08
C LEU A 38 3.92 -16.46 17.47
N LEU A 39 2.87 -15.70 17.80
CA LEU A 39 2.05 -15.86 18.99
C LEU A 39 0.74 -16.57 18.63
N VAL A 40 0.55 -17.78 19.10
CA VAL A 40 -0.67 -18.56 18.85
C VAL A 40 -1.40 -18.77 20.17
N GLY A 41 -2.69 -18.52 20.18
CA GLY A 41 -3.54 -18.78 21.35
C GLY A 41 -4.97 -18.35 21.12
N THR A 42 -5.90 -19.05 21.75
CA THR A 42 -7.33 -18.76 21.67
C THR A 42 -7.69 -17.39 22.27
N THR A 43 -8.93 -16.98 22.16
CA THR A 43 -9.42 -15.77 22.84
C THR A 43 -9.18 -15.88 24.34
N GLN A 44 -8.71 -14.80 24.96
CA GLN A 44 -8.34 -14.70 26.37
C GLN A 44 -7.13 -15.53 26.84
N ALA A 45 -6.37 -16.19 25.95
CA ALA A 45 -5.16 -16.93 26.27
C ALA A 45 -3.93 -16.05 26.58
N GLY A 46 -4.08 -14.75 26.78
CA GLY A 46 -2.98 -13.86 27.11
C GLY A 46 -2.19 -13.25 25.92
N LYS A 47 -2.56 -13.55 24.65
CA LYS A 47 -1.89 -12.98 23.46
C LYS A 47 -1.74 -11.45 23.54
N GLY A 48 -2.80 -10.73 23.92
CA GLY A 48 -2.80 -9.28 24.04
C GLY A 48 -1.83 -8.77 25.10
N VAL A 49 -1.56 -9.56 26.18
CA VAL A 49 -0.56 -9.23 27.19
C VAL A 49 0.83 -9.42 26.63
N ALA A 50 1.09 -10.53 25.94
CA ALA A 50 2.38 -10.79 25.28
C ALA A 50 2.69 -9.72 24.23
N LEU A 51 1.72 -9.36 23.36
CA LEU A 51 1.88 -8.26 22.40
C LEU A 51 2.16 -6.92 23.08
N ALA A 52 1.41 -6.59 24.14
CA ALA A 52 1.62 -5.36 24.91
C ALA A 52 3.04 -5.27 25.48
N THR A 53 3.55 -6.39 26.03
CA THR A 53 4.92 -6.46 26.58
C THR A 53 5.96 -6.26 25.47
N LEU A 54 5.85 -6.97 24.36
CA LEU A 54 6.80 -6.88 23.24
C LEU A 54 6.77 -5.49 22.59
N LEU A 55 5.58 -4.91 22.39
CA LEU A 55 5.41 -3.54 21.88
C LEU A 55 6.08 -2.52 22.80
N THR A 56 5.81 -2.58 24.12
CA THR A 56 6.44 -1.69 25.10
C THR A 56 7.95 -1.80 25.07
N GLN A 57 8.49 -3.01 24.97
CA GLN A 57 9.95 -3.24 24.90
C GLN A 57 10.54 -2.67 23.60
N ALA A 58 9.89 -2.83 22.47
CA ALA A 58 10.33 -2.26 21.19
C ALA A 58 10.33 -0.72 21.23
N ILE A 59 9.26 -0.12 21.80
CA ILE A 59 9.17 1.32 22.02
C ILE A 59 10.28 1.82 22.92
N LYS A 60 10.50 1.16 24.05
CA LYS A 60 11.57 1.51 25.01
C LYS A 60 12.96 1.43 24.40
N ARG A 61 13.24 0.45 23.52
CA ARG A 61 14.54 0.33 22.81
C ARG A 61 14.77 1.46 21.79
N GLY A 62 13.74 2.20 21.40
CA GLY A 62 13.86 3.20 20.33
C GLY A 62 13.67 2.63 18.93
N ASP A 63 13.11 1.43 18.78
CA ASP A 63 12.79 0.86 17.47
C ASP A 63 11.72 1.72 16.76
N VAL A 64 11.76 1.76 15.44
CA VAL A 64 10.59 2.16 14.68
C VAL A 64 9.55 1.06 14.85
N VAL A 65 8.32 1.40 15.22
CA VAL A 65 7.28 0.40 15.44
C VAL A 65 6.15 0.61 14.44
N VAL A 66 5.76 -0.47 13.75
CA VAL A 66 4.56 -0.52 12.92
C VAL A 66 3.66 -1.60 13.51
N PHE A 67 2.50 -1.21 13.99
CA PHE A 67 1.54 -2.15 14.53
C PHE A 67 0.26 -2.14 13.71
N ILE A 68 -0.06 -3.26 13.08
CA ILE A 68 -1.29 -3.50 12.33
C ILE A 68 -2.27 -4.23 13.24
N ASP A 69 -3.35 -3.55 13.61
CA ASP A 69 -4.41 -4.05 14.48
C ASP A 69 -5.75 -4.10 13.74
N PRO A 70 -6.15 -5.26 13.20
CA PRO A 70 -7.44 -5.40 12.52
C PRO A 70 -8.66 -5.26 13.43
N LYS A 71 -8.49 -5.40 14.76
CA LYS A 71 -9.60 -5.44 15.73
C LYS A 71 -9.91 -4.11 16.40
N ASN A 72 -9.06 -3.11 16.25
CA ASN A 72 -9.19 -1.85 17.00
C ASN A 72 -9.19 -2.06 18.54
N SER A 73 -8.13 -2.66 19.07
CA SER A 73 -8.01 -2.92 20.50
C SER A 73 -7.73 -1.65 21.29
N ARG A 74 -8.74 -1.09 21.92
CA ARG A 74 -8.59 0.10 22.80
C ARG A 74 -7.54 -0.11 23.90
N ARG A 75 -7.40 -1.34 24.40
CA ARG A 75 -6.39 -1.69 25.41
C ARG A 75 -4.98 -1.60 24.84
N LEU A 76 -4.70 -2.23 23.72
CA LEU A 76 -3.38 -2.21 23.08
C LEU A 76 -3.01 -0.79 22.66
N LYS A 77 -3.95 -0.04 22.07
CA LYS A 77 -3.74 1.37 21.73
C LYS A 77 -3.29 2.19 22.95
N ARG A 78 -4.00 2.10 24.08
CA ARG A 78 -3.60 2.80 25.31
C ARG A 78 -2.22 2.39 25.81
N VAL A 79 -1.86 1.11 25.75
CA VAL A 79 -0.52 0.62 26.13
C VAL A 79 0.55 1.24 25.24
N VAL A 80 0.34 1.28 23.92
CA VAL A 80 1.30 1.86 22.98
C VAL A 80 1.44 3.37 23.18
N GLN A 81 0.34 4.09 23.35
CA GLN A 81 0.35 5.53 23.66
C GLN A 81 1.11 5.81 24.96
N ARG A 82 0.80 5.08 26.03
CA ARG A 82 1.48 5.25 27.32
C ARG A 82 2.96 4.92 27.23
N ALA A 83 3.34 3.89 26.50
CA ALA A 83 4.73 3.56 26.30
C ALA A 83 5.49 4.68 25.53
N CYS A 84 4.83 5.37 24.59
CA CYS A 84 5.44 6.53 23.94
C CYS A 84 5.62 7.69 24.90
N GLU A 85 4.61 7.99 25.73
CA GLU A 85 4.68 9.03 26.77
C GLU A 85 5.80 8.75 27.80
N ASP A 86 5.91 7.50 28.26
CA ASP A 86 6.86 7.10 29.30
C ASP A 86 8.32 7.00 28.82
N TYR A 87 8.53 6.61 27.56
CA TYR A 87 9.88 6.27 27.04
C TYR A 87 10.34 7.12 25.86
N ARG A 88 9.49 7.97 25.29
CA ARG A 88 9.79 8.82 24.13
C ARG A 88 9.13 10.19 24.27
N GLN A 89 8.84 10.83 23.14
CA GLN A 89 8.02 12.04 23.06
C GLN A 89 6.59 11.65 22.62
N PRO A 90 5.54 12.31 23.13
CA PRO A 90 4.15 12.02 22.75
C PRO A 90 3.88 12.09 21.25
N ASP A 91 4.52 12.98 20.52
CA ASP A 91 4.43 13.18 19.08
C ASP A 91 5.04 12.05 18.24
N THR A 92 5.77 11.12 18.89
CA THR A 92 6.24 9.89 18.20
C THR A 92 5.12 8.88 17.94
N PHE A 93 4.00 8.97 18.65
CA PHE A 93 2.82 8.14 18.41
C PHE A 93 2.02 8.68 17.23
N LEU A 94 1.83 7.84 16.23
CA LEU A 94 1.00 8.12 15.06
C LEU A 94 -0.13 7.11 14.99
N GLU A 95 -1.34 7.59 14.75
CA GLU A 95 -2.52 6.75 14.58
C GLU A 95 -3.07 6.87 13.17
N PHE A 96 -3.48 5.73 12.60
CA PHE A 96 -4.28 5.68 11.39
C PHE A 96 -5.55 4.88 11.64
N HIS A 97 -6.72 5.43 11.27
CA HIS A 97 -8.01 4.78 11.43
C HIS A 97 -8.91 5.05 10.21
N PRO A 98 -9.36 4.01 9.48
CA PRO A 98 -10.16 4.21 8.26
C PRO A 98 -11.55 4.79 8.51
N ALA A 99 -12.16 4.47 9.66
CA ALA A 99 -13.49 4.97 10.00
C ALA A 99 -13.49 6.34 10.73
N PHE A 100 -12.34 6.78 11.24
CA PHE A 100 -12.16 8.08 11.89
C PHE A 100 -10.91 8.76 11.31
N PRO A 101 -10.90 9.02 10.02
CA PRO A 101 -9.72 9.53 9.34
C PRO A 101 -9.28 10.90 9.84
N GLU A 102 -10.19 11.70 10.40
CA GLU A 102 -9.95 13.05 10.92
C GLU A 102 -9.01 13.09 12.15
N VAL A 103 -8.90 11.99 12.90
CA VAL A 103 -8.12 11.94 14.16
C VAL A 103 -6.67 11.51 13.92
N GLY A 104 -6.37 10.93 12.77
CA GLY A 104 -5.09 10.27 12.53
C GLY A 104 -4.17 11.00 11.56
N VAL A 105 -3.16 10.27 11.09
CA VAL A 105 -2.28 10.72 10.02
C VAL A 105 -2.81 10.30 8.65
N ARG A 106 -2.37 11.01 7.61
CA ARG A 106 -2.56 10.63 6.22
C ARG A 106 -1.39 9.74 5.80
N LEU A 107 -1.66 8.57 5.19
CA LEU A 107 -0.64 7.61 4.78
C LEU A 107 -0.54 7.54 3.25
N ASP A 108 0.61 7.89 2.72
CA ASP A 108 0.88 7.79 1.28
C ASP A 108 1.69 6.52 0.98
N PHE A 109 1.00 5.44 0.63
CA PHE A 109 1.61 4.17 0.25
C PHE A 109 2.16 4.15 -1.19
N THR A 110 1.96 5.22 -1.95
CA THR A 110 2.49 5.36 -3.31
C THR A 110 3.75 6.23 -3.35
N PHE A 111 4.21 6.71 -2.19
CA PHE A 111 5.34 7.65 -2.12
C PHE A 111 6.69 6.99 -2.40
N ASN A 112 7.00 5.90 -1.73
CA ASN A 112 8.32 5.28 -1.76
C ASN A 112 8.40 4.25 -2.89
N TRP A 113 9.23 4.49 -3.88
CA TRP A 113 9.55 3.52 -4.94
C TRP A 113 10.90 3.85 -5.56
N GLN A 114 11.62 2.83 -6.01
CA GLN A 114 12.85 2.94 -6.80
C GLN A 114 12.53 2.83 -8.30
N LYS A 115 11.54 2.00 -8.62
CA LYS A 115 11.06 1.79 -9.98
C LYS A 115 9.55 1.99 -10.03
N PRO A 116 9.02 2.71 -11.03
CA PRO A 116 7.57 2.94 -11.17
C PRO A 116 6.74 1.64 -11.11
N THR A 117 7.28 0.53 -11.60
CA THR A 117 6.66 -0.81 -11.58
C THR A 117 6.31 -1.30 -10.18
N GLU A 118 6.98 -0.80 -9.13
CA GLU A 118 6.70 -1.20 -7.75
C GLU A 118 5.30 -0.75 -7.30
N ILE A 119 4.82 0.40 -7.80
CA ILE A 119 3.45 0.88 -7.51
C ILE A 119 2.42 -0.07 -8.09
N ALA A 120 2.62 -0.53 -9.34
CA ALA A 120 1.72 -1.51 -9.96
C ALA A 120 1.71 -2.84 -9.18
N SER A 121 2.87 -3.29 -8.71
CA SER A 121 3.00 -4.50 -7.90
C SER A 121 2.32 -4.36 -6.52
N ARG A 122 2.37 -3.19 -5.89
CA ARG A 122 1.62 -2.91 -4.65
C ARG A 122 0.11 -3.02 -4.87
N LEU A 123 -0.39 -2.45 -5.97
CA LEU A 123 -1.82 -2.56 -6.29
C LEU A 123 -2.21 -3.99 -6.68
N GLN A 124 -1.31 -4.75 -7.31
CA GLN A 124 -1.55 -6.16 -7.56
C GLN A 124 -1.73 -6.95 -6.26
N SER A 125 -1.02 -6.59 -5.19
CA SER A 125 -1.11 -7.29 -3.91
C SER A 125 -2.46 -7.17 -3.21
N ILE A 126 -3.30 -6.22 -3.59
CA ILE A 126 -4.66 -6.04 -3.07
C ILE A 126 -5.73 -6.69 -3.95
N MET A 127 -5.36 -7.17 -5.14
CA MET A 127 -6.30 -7.86 -6.02
C MET A 127 -6.65 -9.26 -5.46
N PRO A 128 -7.90 -9.71 -5.64
CA PRO A 128 -8.24 -11.09 -5.34
C PRO A 128 -7.36 -12.05 -6.16
N ALA A 129 -6.92 -13.13 -5.52
CA ALA A 129 -6.19 -14.18 -6.24
C ALA A 129 -7.10 -14.81 -7.32
N ASP A 130 -6.62 -14.87 -8.55
CA ASP A 130 -7.25 -15.61 -9.62
C ASP A 130 -6.50 -16.94 -9.85
N LYS A 131 -7.26 -17.99 -10.21
CA LYS A 131 -6.71 -19.35 -10.34
C LYS A 131 -5.59 -19.45 -11.37
N ASP A 132 -5.67 -18.63 -12.43
CA ASP A 132 -4.74 -18.69 -13.57
C ASP A 132 -3.74 -17.51 -13.59
N GLY A 133 -3.84 -16.56 -12.66
CA GLY A 133 -2.98 -15.37 -12.62
C GLY A 133 -3.16 -14.40 -13.80
N THR A 134 -4.06 -14.69 -14.72
CA THR A 134 -4.22 -13.94 -15.97
C THR A 134 -4.80 -12.57 -15.73
N PHE A 135 -5.86 -12.46 -14.92
CA PHE A 135 -6.50 -11.18 -14.63
C PHE A 135 -5.62 -10.28 -13.75
N SER A 136 -4.87 -10.87 -12.83
CA SER A 136 -3.93 -10.09 -12.00
C SER A 136 -2.76 -9.55 -12.82
N ALA A 137 -2.24 -10.31 -13.79
CA ALA A 137 -1.18 -9.86 -14.70
C ALA A 137 -1.64 -8.72 -15.62
N PHE A 138 -2.83 -8.82 -16.19
CA PHE A 138 -3.41 -7.75 -17.01
C PHE A 138 -3.76 -6.51 -16.18
N GLY A 139 -4.30 -6.69 -14.99
CA GLY A 139 -4.56 -5.58 -14.07
C GLY A 139 -3.27 -4.86 -13.69
N TRP A 140 -2.19 -5.60 -13.43
CA TRP A 140 -0.87 -5.05 -13.22
C TRP A 140 -0.39 -4.22 -14.43
N ASP A 141 -0.52 -4.74 -15.65
CA ASP A 141 -0.09 -4.05 -16.86
C ASP A 141 -0.88 -2.74 -17.08
N ALA A 142 -2.21 -2.77 -16.88
CA ALA A 142 -3.05 -1.59 -16.98
C ALA A 142 -2.63 -0.48 -16.00
N VAL A 143 -2.37 -0.84 -14.75
CA VAL A 143 -1.89 0.09 -13.73
C VAL A 143 -0.48 0.58 -14.07
N ASN A 144 0.41 -0.32 -14.50
CA ASN A 144 1.79 0.04 -14.82
C ASN A 144 1.88 1.06 -15.95
N VAL A 145 1.07 0.91 -17.00
CA VAL A 145 1.02 1.86 -18.13
C VAL A 145 0.58 3.24 -17.67
N VAL A 146 -0.41 3.32 -16.78
CA VAL A 146 -0.86 4.60 -16.19
C VAL A 146 0.25 5.20 -15.31
N VAL A 147 0.87 4.39 -14.43
CA VAL A 147 1.95 4.85 -13.55
C VAL A 147 3.14 5.39 -14.36
N GLN A 148 3.60 4.66 -15.38
CA GLN A 148 4.69 5.09 -16.25
C GLN A 148 4.36 6.41 -16.95
N GLY A 149 3.12 6.56 -17.43
CA GLY A 149 2.65 7.79 -18.06
C GLY A 149 2.66 8.97 -17.10
N LEU A 150 2.13 8.80 -15.89
CA LEU A 150 2.17 9.86 -14.88
C LEU A 150 3.60 10.26 -14.52
N VAL A 151 4.47 9.29 -14.30
CA VAL A 151 5.89 9.54 -13.97
C VAL A 151 6.61 10.27 -15.12
N SER A 152 6.35 9.91 -16.38
CA SER A 152 6.95 10.59 -17.54
C SER A 152 6.48 12.05 -17.69
N LEU A 153 5.33 12.38 -17.12
CA LEU A 153 4.78 13.73 -17.07
C LEU A 153 5.20 14.50 -15.79
N GLU A 154 6.09 13.93 -14.98
CA GLU A 154 6.47 14.46 -13.67
C GLU A 154 5.27 14.61 -12.72
N ASP A 155 4.15 13.93 -13.04
CA ASP A 155 2.94 13.90 -12.23
C ASP A 155 2.96 12.69 -11.30
N ARG A 156 2.91 12.95 -10.00
CA ARG A 156 3.06 11.92 -8.98
C ARG A 156 1.85 10.98 -8.94
N PRO A 157 2.04 9.65 -9.10
CA PRO A 157 0.96 8.68 -8.93
C PRO A 157 0.41 8.70 -7.50
N ASN A 158 -0.91 8.60 -7.36
CA ASN A 158 -1.63 8.29 -6.12
C ASN A 158 -2.88 7.48 -6.43
N LEU A 159 -3.53 6.91 -5.41
CA LEU A 159 -4.67 6.00 -5.64
C LEU A 159 -5.83 6.69 -6.37
N VAL A 160 -6.10 7.97 -6.09
CA VAL A 160 -7.17 8.76 -6.75
C VAL A 160 -6.88 8.96 -8.23
N LYS A 161 -5.64 9.27 -8.59
CA LYS A 161 -5.24 9.38 -10.00
C LYS A 161 -5.30 8.02 -10.69
N LEU A 162 -4.83 6.97 -10.01
CA LEU A 162 -4.82 5.63 -10.58
C LEU A 162 -6.23 5.12 -10.85
N ILE A 163 -7.18 5.26 -9.93
CA ILE A 163 -8.56 4.87 -10.21
C ILE A 163 -9.16 5.69 -11.37
N LYS A 164 -8.91 7.00 -11.41
CA LYS A 164 -9.42 7.86 -12.48
C LYS A 164 -8.99 7.36 -13.87
N TYR A 165 -7.71 7.03 -14.03
CA TYR A 165 -7.15 6.63 -15.32
C TYR A 165 -7.33 5.14 -15.62
N VAL A 166 -7.42 4.28 -14.61
CA VAL A 166 -7.73 2.85 -14.80
C VAL A 166 -9.22 2.66 -15.10
N ALA A 167 -10.11 3.39 -14.41
CA ALA A 167 -11.55 3.31 -14.64
C ALA A 167 -11.99 4.06 -15.90
N GLY A 168 -11.47 5.28 -16.08
CA GLY A 168 -11.85 6.18 -17.17
C GLY A 168 -11.20 5.85 -18.51
N GLY A 169 -10.15 5.03 -18.51
CA GLY A 169 -9.32 4.72 -19.67
C GLY A 169 -8.00 5.47 -19.67
N VAL A 170 -7.05 4.98 -20.46
CA VAL A 170 -5.71 5.55 -20.59
C VAL A 170 -5.68 6.85 -21.40
N GLU A 171 -6.80 7.20 -22.08
CA GLU A 171 -6.88 8.28 -23.04
C GLU A 171 -6.36 9.63 -22.52
N PRO A 172 -6.76 10.11 -21.32
CA PRO A 172 -6.28 11.42 -20.85
C PRO A 172 -4.78 11.44 -20.55
N VAL A 173 -4.20 10.33 -20.04
CA VAL A 173 -2.76 10.22 -19.81
C VAL A 173 -2.01 10.14 -21.13
N LEU A 174 -2.51 9.38 -22.09
CA LEU A 174 -1.93 9.28 -23.43
C LEU A 174 -1.94 10.63 -24.15
N GLU A 175 -3.04 11.37 -24.08
CA GLU A 175 -3.15 12.71 -24.69
C GLU A 175 -2.14 13.69 -24.07
N ALA A 176 -1.98 13.65 -22.74
CA ALA A 176 -0.99 14.45 -22.03
C ALA A 176 0.45 14.03 -22.41
N SER A 177 0.73 12.73 -22.48
CA SER A 177 2.04 12.20 -22.86
C SER A 177 2.42 12.58 -24.29
N LEU A 178 1.50 12.45 -25.24
CA LEU A 178 1.71 12.87 -26.63
C LEU A 178 1.91 14.38 -26.74
N THR A 179 1.12 15.16 -26.00
CA THR A 179 1.26 16.61 -25.95
C THR A 179 2.66 17.03 -25.45
N HIS A 180 3.09 16.45 -24.32
CA HIS A 180 4.40 16.69 -23.75
C HIS A 180 5.54 16.28 -24.71
N PHE A 181 5.39 15.13 -25.35
CA PHE A 181 6.33 14.62 -26.34
C PHE A 181 6.44 15.58 -27.55
N PHE A 182 5.30 16.00 -28.13
CA PHE A 182 5.30 16.92 -29.26
C PHE A 182 5.81 18.32 -28.92
N ASP A 183 5.49 18.84 -27.73
CA ASP A 183 6.01 20.13 -27.26
C ASP A 183 7.53 20.11 -27.13
N ARG A 184 8.15 18.94 -26.94
CA ARG A 184 9.61 18.78 -26.84
C ARG A 184 10.29 18.61 -28.19
N ILE A 185 9.69 17.87 -29.12
CA ILE A 185 10.37 17.49 -30.37
C ILE A 185 9.95 18.30 -31.60
N LEU A 186 8.73 18.89 -31.57
CA LEU A 186 8.20 19.61 -32.71
C LEU A 186 8.41 21.13 -32.54
N PRO A 187 8.44 21.90 -33.68
CA PRO A 187 8.51 23.36 -33.64
C PRO A 187 7.33 23.97 -32.87
N ARG A 188 7.57 25.16 -32.28
CA ARG A 188 6.49 25.93 -31.65
C ARG A 188 5.34 26.16 -32.64
N GLY A 189 4.11 25.95 -32.17
CA GLY A 189 2.91 26.08 -33.03
C GLY A 189 2.57 24.80 -33.82
N TRP A 190 3.18 23.65 -33.52
CA TRP A 190 2.92 22.39 -34.18
C TRP A 190 1.43 22.00 -34.24
N ARG A 191 0.63 22.46 -33.24
CA ARG A 191 -0.84 22.23 -33.20
C ARG A 191 -1.54 22.85 -34.41
N ASP A 192 -0.98 23.91 -34.98
CA ASP A 192 -1.51 24.64 -36.14
C ASP A 192 -0.79 24.27 -37.45
N SER A 193 0.08 23.27 -37.44
CA SER A 193 0.73 22.77 -38.65
C SER A 193 -0.27 22.25 -39.67
N VAL A 194 0.08 22.26 -40.94
CA VAL A 194 -0.77 21.79 -42.03
C VAL A 194 -1.12 20.31 -41.83
N GLU A 195 -0.13 19.53 -41.43
CA GLU A 195 -0.25 18.10 -41.20
C GLU A 195 -1.21 17.81 -40.03
N MET A 196 -1.07 18.52 -38.90
CA MET A 196 -1.91 18.30 -37.74
C MET A 196 -3.37 18.74 -38.01
N ARG A 197 -3.56 19.88 -38.66
CA ARG A 197 -4.90 20.33 -39.05
C ARG A 197 -5.57 19.34 -39.99
N LYS A 198 -4.84 18.76 -40.95
CA LYS A 198 -5.36 17.74 -41.85
C LYS A 198 -5.83 16.52 -41.07
N LEU A 199 -5.01 15.99 -40.16
CA LEU A 199 -5.37 14.83 -39.32
C LEU A 199 -6.59 15.10 -38.42
N LEU A 200 -6.70 16.32 -37.86
CA LEU A 200 -7.85 16.73 -37.07
C LEU A 200 -9.15 16.76 -37.93
N GLN A 201 -9.06 17.20 -39.18
CA GLN A 201 -10.20 17.16 -40.10
C GLN A 201 -10.57 15.73 -40.48
N GLU A 202 -9.60 14.88 -40.78
CA GLU A 202 -9.82 13.46 -41.09
C GLU A 202 -10.46 12.72 -39.93
N ALA A 203 -9.95 12.97 -38.70
CA ALA A 203 -10.52 12.42 -37.47
C ALA A 203 -11.96 12.90 -37.23
N SER A 204 -12.25 14.19 -37.46
CA SER A 204 -13.61 14.74 -37.32
C SER A 204 -14.63 14.18 -38.33
N ARG A 205 -14.16 13.82 -39.53
CA ARG A 205 -14.96 13.17 -40.57
C ARG A 205 -15.11 11.65 -40.38
N GLY A 206 -14.53 11.08 -39.32
CA GLY A 206 -14.57 9.63 -39.08
C GLY A 206 -13.71 8.80 -40.05
N GLN A 207 -12.73 9.43 -40.71
CA GLN A 207 -11.85 8.75 -41.67
C GLN A 207 -10.69 8.03 -40.98
N LEU A 208 -10.42 8.35 -39.72
CA LEU A 208 -9.42 7.67 -38.91
C LEU A 208 -10.04 6.64 -37.97
N ARG A 209 -9.31 5.55 -37.69
CA ARG A 209 -9.78 4.47 -36.82
C ARG A 209 -9.99 4.95 -35.38
N ARG A 210 -11.19 4.81 -34.87
CA ARG A 210 -11.57 5.11 -33.48
C ARG A 210 -11.66 3.81 -32.68
N PRO A 211 -10.97 3.68 -31.55
CA PRO A 211 -11.16 2.54 -30.64
C PRO A 211 -12.51 2.58 -29.92
N SER A 212 -13.06 3.77 -29.69
CA SER A 212 -14.35 3.99 -29.00
C SER A 212 -15.02 5.27 -29.52
N GLU A 213 -16.36 5.33 -29.51
CA GLU A 213 -17.13 6.53 -29.87
C GLU A 213 -16.83 7.73 -28.94
N VAL A 214 -16.41 7.46 -27.71
CA VAL A 214 -16.11 8.49 -26.69
C VAL A 214 -14.72 9.10 -26.86
N THR A 215 -13.86 8.51 -27.72
CA THR A 215 -12.48 8.98 -27.92
C THR A 215 -12.46 10.35 -28.60
N SER A 216 -11.67 11.28 -28.04
CA SER A 216 -11.53 12.63 -28.58
C SER A 216 -10.93 12.64 -29.99
N THR A 217 -11.42 13.51 -30.85
CA THR A 217 -10.89 13.73 -32.19
C THR A 217 -9.40 14.11 -32.14
N GLN A 218 -9.04 14.90 -31.15
CA GLN A 218 -7.66 15.36 -30.91
C GLN A 218 -6.72 14.21 -30.62
N LEU A 219 -7.10 13.30 -29.70
CA LEU A 219 -6.28 12.14 -29.35
C LEU A 219 -6.06 11.24 -30.57
N ILE A 220 -7.10 11.01 -31.38
CA ILE A 220 -6.97 10.20 -32.60
C ILE A 220 -5.96 10.81 -33.57
N ALA A 221 -6.04 12.14 -33.79
CA ALA A 221 -5.10 12.85 -34.64
C ALA A 221 -3.66 12.76 -34.09
N TYR A 222 -3.48 12.91 -32.76
CA TYR A 222 -2.18 12.83 -32.12
C TYR A 222 -1.55 11.44 -32.22
N VAL A 223 -2.32 10.40 -31.96
CA VAL A 223 -1.86 9.00 -32.11
C VAL A 223 -1.48 8.73 -33.54
N THR A 224 -2.31 9.17 -34.51
CA THR A 224 -2.02 8.96 -35.93
C THR A 224 -0.77 9.72 -36.36
N TYR A 225 -0.57 10.95 -35.89
CA TYR A 225 0.63 11.73 -36.17
C TYR A 225 1.89 11.03 -35.61
N TYR A 226 1.81 10.57 -34.36
CA TYR A 226 2.92 9.88 -33.70
C TYR A 226 3.33 8.63 -34.49
N GLU A 227 2.38 7.81 -34.91
CA GLU A 227 2.67 6.56 -35.60
C GLU A 227 3.12 6.73 -37.06
N GLN A 228 2.64 7.78 -37.76
CA GLN A 228 2.90 7.96 -39.18
C GLN A 228 4.02 8.95 -39.50
N GLN A 229 4.20 9.96 -38.66
CA GLN A 229 5.10 11.08 -38.94
C GLN A 229 6.35 11.09 -38.06
N VAL A 230 6.28 10.47 -36.86
CA VAL A 230 7.45 10.38 -35.99
C VAL A 230 8.28 9.15 -36.40
N PRO A 231 9.59 9.32 -36.65
CA PRO A 231 10.47 8.19 -36.96
C PRO A 231 10.52 7.18 -35.80
N GLN A 232 10.52 5.88 -36.14
CA GLN A 232 10.45 4.79 -35.15
C GLN A 232 11.59 4.81 -34.10
N ASN A 233 12.76 5.32 -34.48
CA ASN A 233 13.90 5.50 -33.56
C ASN A 233 13.72 6.65 -32.56
N GLN A 234 12.69 7.46 -32.70
CA GLN A 234 12.31 8.54 -31.78
C GLN A 234 11.08 8.18 -30.94
N HIS A 235 10.49 7.00 -31.18
CA HIS A 235 9.37 6.54 -30.37
C HIS A 235 9.79 6.30 -28.92
N GLU A 236 8.88 6.62 -28.00
CA GLU A 236 9.07 6.38 -26.58
C GLU A 236 8.25 5.18 -26.14
N ARG A 237 8.90 4.21 -25.50
CA ARG A 237 8.26 2.99 -25.03
C ARG A 237 7.03 3.25 -24.16
N VAL A 238 7.06 4.29 -23.31
CA VAL A 238 5.93 4.65 -22.45
C VAL A 238 4.69 5.02 -23.29
N ILE A 239 4.89 5.78 -24.37
CA ILE A 239 3.82 6.16 -25.28
C ILE A 239 3.33 4.96 -26.10
N ASP A 240 4.26 4.13 -26.58
CA ASP A 240 3.92 2.91 -27.32
C ASP A 240 3.06 1.95 -26.47
N ASP A 241 3.43 1.76 -25.20
CA ASP A 241 2.66 0.95 -24.25
C ASP A 241 1.26 1.55 -23.97
N GLN A 242 1.16 2.88 -23.87
CA GLN A 242 -0.13 3.57 -23.73
C GLN A 242 -0.99 3.41 -24.98
N ILE A 243 -0.41 3.54 -26.18
CA ILE A 243 -1.12 3.33 -27.45
C ILE A 243 -1.60 1.88 -27.57
N ARG A 244 -0.78 0.90 -27.14
CA ARG A 244 -1.14 -0.51 -27.08
C ARG A 244 -2.40 -0.71 -26.24
N VAL A 245 -2.46 -0.15 -25.05
CA VAL A 245 -3.63 -0.23 -24.15
C VAL A 245 -4.83 0.53 -24.75
N PHE A 246 -4.61 1.71 -25.30
CA PHE A 246 -5.63 2.53 -25.97
C PHE A 246 -6.31 1.81 -27.14
N ARG A 247 -5.55 0.98 -27.89
CA ARG A 247 -6.08 0.19 -29.01
C ARG A 247 -6.76 -1.10 -28.60
N HIS A 248 -6.60 -1.52 -27.35
CA HIS A 248 -7.30 -2.69 -26.83
C HIS A 248 -8.81 -2.48 -26.85
N ASN A 249 -9.55 -3.57 -27.07
CA ASN A 249 -11.00 -3.55 -26.97
C ASN A 249 -11.43 -3.10 -25.57
N ARG A 250 -12.22 -2.03 -25.49
CA ARG A 250 -12.66 -1.41 -24.23
C ARG A 250 -13.42 -2.37 -23.33
N GLU A 251 -14.26 -3.24 -23.91
CA GLU A 251 -14.99 -4.26 -23.13
C GLU A 251 -14.03 -5.28 -22.49
N HIS A 252 -12.99 -5.65 -23.21
CA HIS A 252 -11.98 -6.56 -22.68
C HIS A 252 -11.18 -5.88 -21.57
N TYR A 253 -10.77 -4.63 -21.76
CA TYR A 253 -10.09 -3.83 -20.75
C TYR A 253 -10.95 -3.68 -19.49
N GLN A 254 -12.24 -3.39 -19.61
CA GLN A 254 -13.17 -3.28 -18.48
C GLN A 254 -13.30 -4.59 -17.70
N LYS A 255 -13.35 -5.74 -18.40
CA LYS A 255 -13.37 -7.07 -17.74
C LYS A 255 -12.09 -7.33 -16.94
N ILE A 256 -10.95 -6.92 -17.48
CA ILE A 256 -9.64 -7.10 -16.83
C ILE A 256 -9.53 -6.25 -15.57
N THR A 257 -9.99 -5.00 -15.62
CA THR A 257 -9.93 -4.06 -14.49
C THR A 257 -11.07 -4.23 -13.49
N ALA A 258 -12.08 -5.05 -13.81
CA ALA A 258 -13.30 -5.23 -13.00
C ALA A 258 -13.01 -5.69 -11.56
N ASN A 259 -11.95 -6.46 -11.34
CA ASN A 259 -11.57 -6.93 -10.00
C ASN A 259 -10.82 -5.88 -9.17
N LEU A 260 -10.13 -4.94 -9.84
CA LEU A 260 -9.34 -3.90 -9.17
C LEU A 260 -10.20 -2.67 -8.83
N LEU A 261 -11.12 -2.29 -9.72
CA LEU A 261 -11.90 -1.06 -9.60
C LEU A 261 -12.72 -0.96 -8.31
N PRO A 262 -13.43 -2.00 -7.84
CA PRO A 262 -14.18 -1.93 -6.58
C PRO A 262 -13.27 -1.63 -5.38
N ILE A 263 -12.10 -2.26 -5.33
CA ILE A 263 -11.14 -2.07 -4.25
C ILE A 263 -10.57 -0.66 -4.28
N LEU A 264 -10.12 -0.19 -5.44
CA LEU A 264 -9.66 1.20 -5.59
C LEU A 264 -10.77 2.20 -5.26
N SER A 265 -12.02 1.93 -5.67
CA SER A 265 -13.16 2.79 -5.35
C SER A 265 -13.38 2.90 -3.84
N MET A 266 -13.31 1.79 -3.12
CA MET A 266 -13.41 1.81 -1.64
C MET A 266 -12.28 2.61 -1.00
N LEU A 267 -11.03 2.41 -1.44
CA LEU A 267 -9.85 3.07 -0.88
C LEU A 267 -9.76 4.56 -1.22
N THR A 268 -10.47 5.02 -2.25
CA THR A 268 -10.45 6.43 -2.71
C THR A 268 -11.73 7.19 -2.38
N SER A 269 -12.68 6.55 -1.69
CA SER A 269 -13.95 7.14 -1.32
C SER A 269 -13.82 8.13 -0.16
N GLY A 270 -14.48 9.28 -0.24
CA GLY A 270 -14.67 10.24 0.85
C GLY A 270 -13.37 10.62 1.59
N ASP A 271 -13.44 10.69 2.90
CA ASP A 271 -12.29 11.10 3.74
C ASP A 271 -11.21 10.02 3.83
N LEU A 272 -11.56 8.74 3.62
CA LEU A 272 -10.56 7.68 3.49
C LEU A 272 -9.65 7.92 2.29
N GLY A 273 -10.23 8.34 1.15
CA GLY A 273 -9.46 8.69 -0.04
C GLY A 273 -8.46 9.82 0.20
N LYS A 274 -8.85 10.86 0.94
CA LYS A 274 -7.94 11.94 1.37
C LYS A 274 -6.83 11.42 2.28
N SER A 275 -7.12 10.46 3.12
CA SER A 275 -6.14 9.86 4.05
C SER A 275 -5.14 8.93 3.37
N LEU A 276 -5.53 8.23 2.29
CA LEU A 276 -4.68 7.28 1.55
C LEU A 276 -4.10 7.86 0.24
N SER A 277 -4.58 9.00 -0.19
CA SER A 277 -4.08 9.75 -1.36
C SER A 277 -3.93 11.22 -0.99
N PRO A 278 -3.07 11.55 -0.01
CA PRO A 278 -2.98 12.90 0.49
C PRO A 278 -2.47 13.86 -0.58
N ASP A 279 -3.14 15.01 -0.69
CA ASP A 279 -2.66 16.15 -1.47
C ASP A 279 -1.78 17.03 -0.57
N PRO A 280 -0.49 17.21 -0.89
CA PRO A 280 0.39 18.08 -0.12
C PRO A 280 0.06 19.58 -0.27
N PHE A 281 -0.74 19.95 -1.27
CA PHE A 281 -1.18 21.31 -1.53
C PHE A 281 -2.55 21.63 -0.92
N ASP A 282 -3.23 20.66 -0.34
CA ASP A 282 -4.46 20.89 0.42
C ASP A 282 -4.14 21.54 1.77
N LEU A 283 -4.34 22.86 1.83
CA LEU A 283 -4.09 23.67 3.03
C LEU A 283 -5.21 23.55 4.09
N GLU A 284 -6.36 22.98 3.72
CA GLU A 284 -7.47 22.79 4.66
C GLU A 284 -7.24 21.57 5.55
N ASP A 285 -6.58 20.54 5.03
CA ASP A 285 -6.24 19.34 5.78
C ASP A 285 -4.85 19.45 6.42
N THR A 286 -4.81 19.83 7.68
CA THR A 286 -3.59 20.03 8.47
C THR A 286 -2.98 18.74 9.04
N ARG A 287 -3.61 17.58 8.86
CA ARG A 287 -3.10 16.30 9.34
C ARG A 287 -1.75 15.96 8.69
N PRO A 288 -0.79 15.39 9.45
CA PRO A 288 0.50 15.04 8.91
C PRO A 288 0.39 14.04 7.75
N ILE A 289 1.13 14.28 6.66
CA ILE A 289 1.33 13.30 5.59
C ILE A 289 2.55 12.47 5.91
N MET A 290 2.33 11.18 6.16
CA MET A 290 3.34 10.21 6.52
C MET A 290 3.52 9.15 5.44
N ASN A 291 4.70 8.58 5.39
CA ASN A 291 5.08 7.39 4.63
C ASN A 291 6.15 6.65 5.43
N PHE A 292 6.47 5.41 5.06
CA PHE A 292 7.41 4.63 5.86
C PHE A 292 8.82 5.24 5.94
N GLU A 293 9.25 6.04 4.98
CA GLU A 293 10.52 6.76 5.09
C GLU A 293 10.49 7.81 6.19
N LYS A 294 9.44 8.63 6.25
CA LYS A 294 9.27 9.63 7.30
C LYS A 294 9.10 8.98 8.68
N ILE A 295 8.32 7.89 8.74
CA ILE A 295 8.12 7.10 9.98
C ILE A 295 9.45 6.56 10.49
N GLU A 296 10.28 6.01 9.61
CA GLU A 296 11.61 5.51 9.94
C GLU A 296 12.55 6.64 10.40
N ARG A 297 12.60 7.74 9.65
CA ARG A 297 13.46 8.89 9.94
C ARG A 297 13.14 9.52 11.30
N GLY A 298 11.84 9.67 11.61
CA GLY A 298 11.34 10.23 12.86
C GLY A 298 11.30 9.25 14.02
N ARG A 299 11.64 7.97 13.83
CA ARG A 299 11.50 6.89 14.83
C ARG A 299 10.09 6.77 15.38
N HIS A 300 9.10 6.97 14.55
CA HIS A 300 7.72 6.96 14.99
C HIS A 300 7.22 5.56 15.33
N VAL A 301 6.13 5.55 16.07
CA VAL A 301 5.32 4.38 16.42
C VAL A 301 3.99 4.54 15.70
N LEU A 302 3.82 3.83 14.59
CA LEU A 302 2.58 3.84 13.82
C LEU A 302 1.64 2.75 14.32
N TYR A 303 0.50 3.15 14.84
CA TYR A 303 -0.62 2.29 15.19
C TYR A 303 -1.66 2.34 14.06
N MET A 304 -1.76 1.26 13.28
CA MET A 304 -2.75 1.13 12.22
C MET A 304 -3.95 0.34 12.76
N CYS A 305 -4.99 1.05 13.14
CA CYS A 305 -6.28 0.47 13.44
C CYS A 305 -7.03 0.24 12.14
N LEU A 306 -7.29 -1.00 11.74
CA LEU A 306 -7.96 -1.28 10.47
C LEU A 306 -9.46 -1.46 10.59
N ASP A 307 -9.99 -1.69 11.81
CA ASP A 307 -11.42 -1.85 12.10
C ASP A 307 -12.13 -2.84 11.17
N SER A 308 -11.61 -4.07 11.12
CA SER A 308 -12.03 -5.09 10.15
C SER A 308 -13.42 -5.68 10.39
N LEU A 309 -14.05 -5.42 11.52
CA LEU A 309 -15.38 -5.96 11.81
C LEU A 309 -16.48 -5.37 10.93
N PRO A 310 -16.59 -4.04 10.75
CA PRO A 310 -17.60 -3.47 9.86
C PRO A 310 -17.24 -3.62 8.39
N ASP A 311 -15.95 -3.57 8.01
CA ASP A 311 -15.50 -3.67 6.62
C ASP A 311 -14.18 -4.45 6.49
N PRO A 312 -14.25 -5.79 6.45
CA PRO A 312 -13.06 -6.63 6.33
C PRO A 312 -12.33 -6.45 4.99
N SER A 313 -13.02 -6.03 3.92
CA SER A 313 -12.41 -5.85 2.61
C SER A 313 -11.50 -4.62 2.57
N VAL A 314 -11.97 -3.49 3.08
CA VAL A 314 -11.17 -2.26 3.22
C VAL A 314 -10.00 -2.50 4.17
N ALA A 315 -10.22 -3.12 5.32
CA ALA A 315 -9.17 -3.45 6.29
C ALA A 315 -8.06 -4.31 5.67
N SER A 316 -8.44 -5.37 4.94
CA SER A 316 -7.50 -6.26 4.25
C SER A 316 -6.71 -5.51 3.17
N ALA A 317 -7.37 -4.67 2.38
CA ALA A 317 -6.72 -3.91 1.31
C ALA A 317 -5.71 -2.88 1.86
N ILE A 318 -6.07 -2.14 2.92
CA ILE A 318 -5.15 -1.19 3.58
C ILE A 318 -3.96 -1.93 4.18
N GLY A 319 -4.20 -3.03 4.89
CA GLY A 319 -3.14 -3.86 5.45
C GLY A 319 -2.20 -4.40 4.37
N ALA A 320 -2.76 -4.86 3.24
CA ALA A 320 -1.98 -5.37 2.11
C ALA A 320 -1.11 -4.28 1.46
N LEU A 321 -1.66 -3.08 1.26
CA LEU A 321 -0.88 -1.94 0.74
C LEU A 321 0.26 -1.55 1.68
N ALA A 322 -0.01 -1.47 2.98
CA ALA A 322 1.01 -1.15 3.97
C ALA A 322 2.14 -2.18 3.99
N LEU A 323 1.80 -3.47 3.95
CA LEU A 323 2.78 -4.55 3.91
C LEU A 323 3.57 -4.56 2.60
N ALA A 324 2.94 -4.26 1.46
CA ALA A 324 3.62 -4.18 0.18
C ALA A 324 4.59 -2.99 0.11
N ASP A 325 4.21 -1.82 0.64
CA ASP A 325 5.12 -0.67 0.74
C ASP A 325 6.29 -0.95 1.71
N LEU A 326 6.00 -1.62 2.83
CA LEU A 326 7.03 -2.01 3.79
C LEU A 326 8.00 -3.05 3.23
N ALA A 327 7.51 -4.01 2.42
CA ALA A 327 8.35 -4.99 1.73
C ALA A 327 9.29 -4.32 0.70
N ALA A 328 8.77 -3.37 -0.09
CA ALA A 328 9.60 -2.57 -0.99
C ALA A 328 10.66 -1.75 -0.22
N ARG A 329 10.28 -1.19 0.94
CA ARG A 329 11.21 -0.49 1.83
C ARG A 329 12.30 -1.42 2.38
N ALA A 330 11.97 -2.66 2.74
CA ALA A 330 12.95 -3.67 3.15
C ALA A 330 13.98 -3.94 2.05
N GLY A 331 13.54 -4.12 0.80
CA GLY A 331 14.42 -4.31 -0.35
C GLY A 331 15.37 -3.13 -0.58
N MET A 332 14.85 -1.90 -0.47
CA MET A 332 15.67 -0.69 -0.57
C MET A 332 16.73 -0.62 0.53
N ARG A 333 16.35 -0.92 1.77
CA ARG A 333 17.24 -0.91 2.94
C ARG A 333 18.34 -1.97 2.84
N TYR A 334 17.99 -3.15 2.34
CA TYR A 334 18.95 -4.21 2.08
C TYR A 334 20.11 -3.73 1.18
N ASN A 335 19.78 -2.97 0.13
CA ASN A 335 20.78 -2.45 -0.82
C ASN A 335 21.62 -1.29 -0.26
N LEU A 336 21.06 -0.46 0.63
CA LEU A 336 21.72 0.75 1.12
C LEU A 336 22.52 0.52 2.41
N GLY A 337 22.19 -0.48 3.21
CA GLY A 337 22.79 -0.72 4.53
C GLY A 337 22.49 0.39 5.55
N GLY A 338 23.00 0.23 6.78
CA GLY A 338 22.98 1.30 7.80
C GLY A 338 21.60 1.71 8.34
N TYR A 339 20.64 0.80 8.34
CA TYR A 339 19.24 1.05 8.68
C TYR A 339 18.93 0.87 10.18
N ARG A 340 17.87 1.55 10.63
CA ARG A 340 17.31 1.39 11.98
C ARG A 340 16.41 0.15 12.03
N ARG A 341 16.32 -0.45 13.21
CA ARG A 341 15.40 -1.57 13.47
C ARG A 341 13.95 -1.13 13.32
N ILE A 342 13.18 -1.85 12.51
CA ILE A 342 11.73 -1.74 12.44
C ILE A 342 11.14 -2.99 13.09
N ALA A 343 10.35 -2.80 14.14
CA ALA A 343 9.55 -3.84 14.76
C ALA A 343 8.14 -3.82 14.17
N LEU A 344 7.85 -4.78 13.30
CA LEU A 344 6.52 -4.96 12.71
C LEU A 344 5.72 -5.91 13.59
N PHE A 345 4.56 -5.45 14.07
CA PHE A 345 3.59 -6.27 14.79
C PHE A 345 2.32 -6.39 13.98
N VAL A 346 1.80 -7.59 13.87
CA VAL A 346 0.55 -7.89 13.16
C VAL A 346 -0.34 -8.75 14.06
N ASP A 347 -1.40 -8.17 14.61
CA ASP A 347 -2.42 -8.96 15.31
C ASP A 347 -3.38 -9.58 14.30
N GLU A 348 -3.98 -10.72 14.65
CA GLU A 348 -4.89 -11.49 13.77
C GLU A 348 -4.37 -11.58 12.33
N VAL A 349 -3.13 -12.03 12.17
CA VAL A 349 -2.40 -12.03 10.89
C VAL A 349 -3.18 -12.65 9.73
N ALA A 350 -4.08 -13.60 10.02
CA ALA A 350 -4.95 -14.21 9.01
C ALA A 350 -5.85 -13.19 8.27
N ASN A 351 -6.13 -12.03 8.86
CA ASN A 351 -6.97 -11.01 8.22
C ASN A 351 -6.21 -10.18 7.18
N VAL A 352 -4.88 -10.13 7.26
CA VAL A 352 -4.04 -9.27 6.41
C VAL A 352 -2.91 -10.02 5.71
N ILE A 353 -2.84 -11.36 5.85
CA ILE A 353 -1.80 -12.17 5.22
C ILE A 353 -1.88 -12.05 3.70
N ASN A 354 -0.74 -11.75 3.10
CA ASN A 354 -0.57 -11.63 1.66
C ASN A 354 0.87 -12.00 1.28
N GLN A 355 1.16 -12.07 -0.02
CA GLN A 355 2.50 -12.38 -0.52
C GLN A 355 3.58 -11.42 0.01
N PRO A 356 3.39 -10.07 0.07
CA PRO A 356 4.35 -9.16 0.68
C PRO A 356 4.70 -9.47 2.13
N LEU A 357 3.73 -9.86 2.96
CA LEU A 357 4.02 -10.27 4.35
C LEU A 357 4.88 -11.53 4.39
N ILE A 358 4.59 -12.51 3.53
CA ILE A 358 5.39 -13.74 3.43
C ILE A 358 6.85 -13.40 3.04
N GLU A 359 7.04 -12.45 2.13
CA GLU A 359 8.37 -11.99 1.73
C GLU A 359 9.10 -11.24 2.86
N ILE A 360 8.39 -10.42 3.64
CA ILE A 360 8.94 -9.77 4.83
C ILE A 360 9.37 -10.82 5.86
N LEU A 361 8.54 -11.85 6.12
CA LEU A 361 8.87 -12.92 7.04
C LEU A 361 10.11 -13.72 6.60
N ASN A 362 10.27 -13.93 5.29
CA ASN A 362 11.38 -14.70 4.74
C ASN A 362 12.69 -13.90 4.62
N LYS A 363 12.63 -12.61 4.30
CA LYS A 363 13.79 -11.80 3.90
C LYS A 363 13.89 -10.46 4.66
N GLY A 364 12.85 -10.02 5.36
CA GLY A 364 12.78 -8.69 5.97
C GLY A 364 13.84 -8.47 7.07
N ALA A 365 14.25 -9.53 7.75
CA ALA A 365 15.27 -9.45 8.81
C ALA A 365 16.60 -8.87 8.30
N GLU A 366 17.02 -9.21 7.08
CA GLU A 366 18.23 -8.67 6.47
C GLU A 366 18.08 -7.16 6.12
N GLY A 367 16.86 -6.70 5.88
CA GLY A 367 16.50 -5.28 5.77
C GLY A 367 16.21 -4.61 7.13
N GLY A 368 16.43 -5.31 8.25
CA GLY A 368 16.21 -4.82 9.62
C GLY A 368 14.74 -4.68 9.99
N ILE A 369 13.84 -5.47 9.36
CA ILE A 369 12.43 -5.56 9.71
C ILE A 369 12.20 -6.87 10.44
N TYR A 370 11.82 -6.78 11.70
CA TYR A 370 11.60 -7.93 12.58
C TYR A 370 10.12 -8.04 12.91
N THR A 371 9.52 -9.18 12.53
CA THR A 371 8.07 -9.33 12.52
C THR A 371 7.60 -10.20 13.69
N THR A 372 6.58 -9.71 14.39
CA THR A 372 5.82 -10.47 15.39
C THR A 372 4.38 -10.58 14.90
N CYS A 373 3.94 -11.78 14.61
CA CYS A 373 2.57 -12.08 14.20
C CYS A 373 1.80 -12.72 15.36
N ALA A 374 0.51 -12.43 15.46
CA ALA A 374 -0.39 -13.11 16.38
C ALA A 374 -1.61 -13.66 15.65
N MET A 375 -2.10 -14.84 16.09
CA MET A 375 -3.30 -15.50 15.54
C MET A 375 -3.99 -16.34 16.60
N GLN A 376 -5.23 -16.73 16.33
CA GLN A 376 -5.98 -17.58 17.25
C GLN A 376 -5.63 -19.05 17.08
N THR A 377 -5.57 -19.51 15.85
CA THR A 377 -5.30 -20.91 15.50
C THR A 377 -4.52 -21.00 14.19
N LEU A 378 -3.70 -22.04 14.04
CA LEU A 378 -2.98 -22.29 12.78
C LEU A 378 -3.96 -22.64 11.63
N ALA A 379 -5.16 -23.13 11.95
CA ALA A 379 -6.19 -23.42 10.96
C ALA A 379 -6.70 -22.16 10.24
N ASP A 380 -6.53 -20.97 10.83
CA ASP A 380 -6.92 -19.71 10.20
C ASP A 380 -6.06 -19.38 8.96
N LEU A 381 -4.83 -19.90 8.91
CA LEU A 381 -3.95 -19.77 7.73
C LEU A 381 -4.33 -20.76 6.61
N ALA A 382 -4.87 -21.91 6.94
CA ALA A 382 -5.21 -22.95 5.96
C ALA A 382 -6.47 -22.62 5.13
N LYS A 383 -7.25 -21.62 5.55
CA LYS A 383 -8.49 -21.19 4.88
C LYS A 383 -8.26 -20.12 3.80
N ARG A 384 -7.03 -19.69 3.63
CA ARG A 384 -6.59 -18.66 2.67
C ARG A 384 -5.47 -19.19 1.77
#